data_3e41b4346b2c9fef870b9f4595e7f568
#
_entry.id   3e41b4346b2c9fef870b9f4595e7f568
#
_cell.length_a   1.000
_cell.length_b   1.000
_cell.length_c   1.000
_cell.angle_alpha   90.00
_cell.angle_beta   90.00
_cell.angle_gamma   90.00
#
_symmetry.space_group_name_H-M   'P 1'
#
loop_
_entity.id
_entity.type
_entity.pdbx_description
1 polymer ?
#
loop_
_entity_poly.entity_id
_entity_poly.type
_entity_poly.pdbx_seq_one_letter_code
_entity_poly.pdbx_strand_id
1 'polypeptide(L)'
;IKMIKKIYGKHIFYFTLFTVVLSATTLLTKNIFSFTNETITLFICLFLILSIGISHGALDNYKANKLLKIYSIKNKSIFFIIYIFISVLVIFVWSLYGTFTLLAFLLVASYHFGLEDTSFLHKGNSFLDQIFYLIKGSLIIFAPLFFHFDETLKIFETLMLSKAFLTFLEIEHWVINLCLFLSFIGYIYFAYKNKFDDFEVLFLDMLSILILNYIFSPIIAFTVYFCFLHSIRHIISL
;
A
#
# COMPACT_ATOMS: atom_id res chain seq x y z
N ILE A 1 19.52 11.43 -10.01
CA ILE A 1 18.49 11.84 -9.04
C ILE A 1 17.46 12.79 -9.68
N LYS A 2 17.86 13.92 -10.32
CA LYS A 2 16.90 14.86 -10.95
C LYS A 2 16.01 14.21 -12.02
N MET A 3 16.54 13.29 -12.83
CA MET A 3 15.76 12.60 -13.87
C MET A 3 14.70 11.68 -13.26
N ILE A 4 15.06 10.91 -12.24
CA ILE A 4 14.13 10.01 -11.53
C ILE A 4 13.00 10.83 -10.88
N LYS A 5 13.30 11.90 -10.15
CA LYS A 5 12.28 12.79 -9.57
C LYS A 5 11.31 13.33 -10.63
N LYS A 6 11.82 13.72 -11.82
CA LYS A 6 10.96 14.18 -12.92
C LYS A 6 10.02 13.08 -13.44
N ILE A 7 10.50 11.82 -13.52
CA ILE A 7 9.68 10.67 -13.94
C ILE A 7 8.58 10.42 -12.90
N TYR A 8 8.92 10.41 -11.61
CA TYR A 8 7.95 10.25 -10.52
C TYR A 8 6.91 11.38 -10.50
N GLY A 9 7.33 12.64 -10.67
CA GLY A 9 6.40 13.77 -10.77
C GLY A 9 5.42 13.64 -11.94
N LYS A 10 5.88 13.19 -13.11
CA LYS A 10 4.98 12.89 -14.23
C LYS A 10 4.06 11.72 -13.94
N HIS A 11 4.59 10.65 -13.36
CA HIS A 11 3.81 9.45 -13.04
C HIS A 11 2.68 9.78 -12.07
N ILE A 12 2.95 10.50 -10.97
CA ILE A 12 1.89 10.87 -10.03
C ILE A 12 0.86 11.80 -10.65
N PHE A 13 1.26 12.73 -11.49
CA PHE A 13 0.33 13.60 -12.20
C PHE A 13 -0.64 12.80 -13.08
N TYR A 14 -0.13 11.87 -13.90
CA TYR A 14 -0.97 11.00 -14.73
C TYR A 14 -1.82 10.05 -13.90
N PHE A 15 -1.29 9.51 -12.81
CA PHE A 15 -2.05 8.67 -11.90
C PHE A 15 -3.20 9.44 -11.23
N THR A 16 -2.95 10.66 -10.75
CA THR A 16 -3.99 11.51 -10.17
C THR A 16 -5.06 11.87 -11.20
N LEU A 17 -4.65 12.22 -12.43
CA LEU A 17 -5.57 12.47 -13.53
C LEU A 17 -6.43 11.24 -13.83
N PHE A 18 -5.81 10.06 -13.94
CA PHE A 18 -6.50 8.78 -14.12
C PHE A 18 -7.50 8.53 -12.98
N THR A 19 -7.10 8.72 -11.72
CA THR A 19 -7.94 8.55 -10.53
C THR A 19 -9.15 9.49 -10.59
N VAL A 20 -8.95 10.76 -10.92
CA VAL A 20 -10.04 11.74 -11.03
C VAL A 20 -11.00 11.38 -12.17
N VAL A 21 -10.49 11.02 -13.35
CA VAL A 21 -11.33 10.63 -14.50
C VAL A 21 -12.10 9.35 -14.18
N LEU A 22 -11.45 8.34 -13.58
CA LEU A 22 -12.10 7.10 -13.17
C LEU A 22 -13.20 7.35 -12.14
N SER A 23 -12.95 8.22 -11.17
CA SER A 23 -13.92 8.61 -10.15
C SER A 23 -15.10 9.37 -10.75
N ALA A 24 -14.84 10.34 -11.62
CA ALA A 24 -15.88 11.11 -12.30
C ALA A 24 -16.76 10.22 -13.20
N THR A 25 -16.17 9.33 -13.98
CA THR A 25 -16.91 8.38 -14.82
C THR A 25 -17.78 7.45 -13.99
N THR A 26 -17.27 6.93 -12.88
CA THR A 26 -18.03 6.07 -11.97
C THR A 26 -19.22 6.80 -11.37
N LEU A 27 -19.05 8.04 -10.91
CA LEU A 27 -20.13 8.86 -10.36
C LEU A 27 -21.19 9.18 -11.42
N LEU A 28 -20.81 9.51 -12.66
CA LEU A 28 -21.71 9.80 -13.75
C LEU A 28 -22.50 8.57 -14.23
N THR A 29 -21.89 7.40 -14.20
CA THR A 29 -22.49 6.15 -14.70
C THR A 29 -23.24 5.37 -13.63
N LYS A 30 -23.10 5.70 -12.35
CA LYS A 30 -23.74 5.01 -11.22
C LYS A 30 -25.26 4.82 -11.39
N ASN A 31 -25.94 5.77 -12.03
CA ASN A 31 -27.38 5.74 -12.29
C ASN A 31 -27.74 5.03 -13.60
N ILE A 32 -26.78 4.78 -14.49
CA ILE A 32 -27.01 4.22 -15.83
C ILE A 32 -26.69 2.73 -15.85
N PHE A 33 -25.65 2.35 -15.13
CA PHE A 33 -25.20 0.98 -15.07
C PHE A 33 -25.13 0.52 -13.60
N SER A 34 -26.03 -0.34 -13.20
CA SER A 34 -25.90 -1.16 -11.98
C SER A 34 -24.80 -2.22 -12.22
N PHE A 35 -23.62 -1.75 -12.63
CA PHE A 35 -22.47 -2.62 -12.76
C PHE A 35 -21.94 -2.91 -11.38
N THR A 36 -22.34 -4.02 -10.80
CA THR A 36 -21.35 -4.73 -9.99
C THR A 36 -21.91 -6.10 -9.61
N ASN A 37 -21.68 -7.04 -10.46
CA ASN A 37 -21.53 -8.39 -9.96
C ASN A 37 -20.22 -8.37 -9.13
N GLU A 38 -20.36 -8.36 -7.80
CA GLU A 38 -19.23 -8.32 -6.85
C GLU A 38 -18.16 -9.37 -7.18
N THR A 39 -18.61 -10.55 -7.63
CA THR A 39 -17.75 -11.65 -8.05
C THR A 39 -16.87 -11.27 -9.24
N ILE A 40 -17.41 -10.63 -10.26
CA ILE A 40 -16.64 -10.18 -11.44
C ILE A 40 -15.60 -9.13 -11.03
N THR A 41 -16.01 -8.19 -10.18
CA THR A 41 -15.10 -7.15 -9.65
C THR A 41 -13.94 -7.76 -8.88
N LEU A 42 -14.20 -8.73 -8.01
CA LEU A 42 -13.17 -9.47 -7.28
C LEU A 42 -12.22 -10.21 -8.23
N PHE A 43 -12.72 -10.87 -9.26
CA PHE A 43 -11.89 -11.54 -10.25
C PHE A 43 -11.00 -10.56 -11.03
N ILE A 44 -11.52 -9.41 -11.42
CA ILE A 44 -10.72 -8.37 -12.10
C ILE A 44 -9.64 -7.83 -11.17
N CYS A 45 -9.97 -7.51 -9.92
CA CYS A 45 -9.00 -7.06 -8.93
C CYS A 45 -7.91 -8.10 -8.69
N LEU A 46 -8.29 -9.37 -8.50
CA LEU A 46 -7.36 -10.47 -8.32
C LEU A 46 -6.46 -10.64 -9.55
N PHE A 47 -7.01 -10.60 -10.75
CA PHE A 47 -6.25 -10.69 -12.00
C PHE A 47 -5.22 -9.55 -12.11
N LEU A 48 -5.60 -8.31 -11.79
CA LEU A 48 -4.70 -7.16 -11.80
C LEU A 48 -3.58 -7.31 -10.76
N ILE A 49 -3.90 -7.72 -9.54
CA ILE A 49 -2.92 -7.96 -8.49
C ILE A 49 -1.94 -9.08 -8.88
N LEU A 50 -2.46 -10.17 -9.45
CA LEU A 50 -1.63 -11.30 -9.87
C LEU A 50 -0.76 -10.97 -11.10
N SER A 51 -1.24 -10.16 -12.04
CA SER A 51 -0.51 -9.82 -13.26
C SER A 51 0.50 -8.68 -13.05
N ILE A 52 0.09 -7.59 -12.42
CA ILE A 52 0.93 -6.40 -12.22
C ILE A 52 1.66 -6.48 -10.87
N GLY A 53 0.97 -6.91 -9.82
CA GLY A 53 1.55 -7.03 -8.48
C GLY A 53 2.62 -8.12 -8.37
N ILE A 54 2.45 -9.28 -9.01
CA ILE A 54 3.48 -10.34 -9.03
C ILE A 54 4.70 -9.92 -9.84
N SER A 55 4.55 -9.09 -10.88
CA SER A 55 5.72 -8.55 -11.59
C SER A 55 6.64 -7.74 -10.67
N HIS A 56 6.07 -7.14 -9.61
CA HIS A 56 6.80 -6.52 -8.51
C HIS A 56 7.70 -7.54 -7.79
N GLY A 57 7.19 -8.73 -7.45
CA GLY A 57 7.98 -9.82 -6.83
C GLY A 57 9.00 -10.47 -7.79
N ALA A 58 8.79 -10.43 -9.10
CA ALA A 58 9.77 -10.94 -10.05
C ALA A 58 11.11 -10.17 -10.00
N LEU A 59 11.08 -8.92 -9.56
CA LEU A 59 12.26 -8.08 -9.34
C LEU A 59 13.02 -8.44 -8.05
N ASP A 60 12.44 -9.21 -7.14
CA ASP A 60 13.11 -9.72 -5.95
C ASP A 60 14.30 -10.60 -6.32
N ASN A 61 14.26 -11.27 -7.48
CA ASN A 61 15.43 -12.00 -8.00
C ASN A 61 16.64 -11.08 -8.24
N TYR A 62 16.42 -9.84 -8.69
CA TYR A 62 17.50 -8.87 -8.85
C TYR A 62 18.06 -8.41 -7.48
N LYS A 63 17.18 -8.07 -6.55
CA LYS A 63 17.54 -7.73 -5.16
C LYS A 63 18.24 -8.89 -4.47
N ALA A 64 17.74 -10.13 -4.66
CA ALA A 64 18.36 -11.36 -4.17
C ALA A 64 19.79 -11.55 -4.66
N ASN A 65 20.03 -11.37 -5.96
CA ASN A 65 21.39 -11.48 -6.53
C ASN A 65 22.37 -10.45 -5.92
N LYS A 66 21.88 -9.24 -5.64
CA LYS A 66 22.68 -8.20 -4.98
C LYS A 66 23.01 -8.59 -3.52
N LEU A 67 22.01 -9.09 -2.80
CA LEU A 67 22.16 -9.55 -1.42
C LEU A 67 23.13 -10.73 -1.32
N LEU A 68 22.98 -11.75 -2.16
CA LEU A 68 23.85 -12.93 -2.20
C LEU A 68 25.30 -12.55 -2.49
N LYS A 69 25.54 -11.56 -3.34
CA LYS A 69 26.89 -11.04 -3.60
C LYS A 69 27.50 -10.40 -2.34
N ILE A 70 26.71 -9.62 -1.58
CA ILE A 70 27.19 -8.99 -0.32
C ILE A 70 27.62 -10.05 0.69
N TYR A 71 26.86 -11.13 0.82
CA TYR A 71 27.15 -12.22 1.75
C TYR A 71 28.06 -13.33 1.16
N SER A 72 28.59 -13.11 -0.07
CA SER A 72 29.48 -14.08 -0.76
C SER A 72 28.85 -15.48 -0.94
N ILE A 73 27.52 -15.58 -1.00
CA ILE A 73 26.79 -16.82 -1.21
C ILE A 73 26.69 -17.08 -2.70
N LYS A 74 27.30 -18.18 -3.16
CA LYS A 74 27.31 -18.55 -4.59
C LYS A 74 26.04 -19.27 -5.06
N ASN A 75 25.39 -19.99 -4.16
CA ASN A 75 24.22 -20.82 -4.50
C ASN A 75 22.90 -20.03 -4.35
N LYS A 76 22.30 -19.69 -5.49
CA LYS A 76 21.01 -18.98 -5.53
C LYS A 76 19.84 -19.80 -4.97
N SER A 77 19.90 -21.10 -5.04
CA SER A 77 18.83 -21.99 -4.55
C SER A 77 18.58 -21.79 -3.02
N ILE A 78 19.62 -21.45 -2.27
CA ILE A 78 19.51 -21.18 -0.82
C ILE A 78 18.53 -20.03 -0.58
N PHE A 79 18.60 -18.94 -1.39
CA PHE A 79 17.68 -17.83 -1.25
C PHE A 79 16.23 -18.26 -1.48
N PHE A 80 15.95 -19.01 -2.53
CA PHE A 80 14.59 -19.45 -2.84
C PHE A 80 14.06 -20.46 -1.81
N ILE A 81 14.90 -21.34 -1.29
CA ILE A 81 14.52 -22.27 -0.21
C ILE A 81 14.13 -21.50 1.05
N ILE A 82 14.94 -20.53 1.46
CA ILE A 82 14.65 -19.68 2.62
C ILE A 82 13.37 -18.87 2.38
N TYR A 83 13.21 -18.30 1.18
CA TYR A 83 12.02 -17.51 0.81
C TYR A 83 10.74 -18.35 0.92
N ILE A 84 10.73 -19.55 0.34
CA ILE A 84 9.60 -20.47 0.41
C ILE A 84 9.36 -20.91 1.87
N PHE A 85 10.42 -21.24 2.61
CA PHE A 85 10.31 -21.63 4.01
C PHE A 85 9.66 -20.54 4.87
N ILE A 86 10.10 -19.27 4.70
CA ILE A 86 9.51 -18.13 5.40
C ILE A 86 8.04 -17.97 5.02
N SER A 87 7.69 -18.09 3.73
CA SER A 87 6.31 -17.98 3.26
C SER A 87 5.40 -19.04 3.88
N VAL A 88 5.85 -20.29 3.92
CA VAL A 88 5.12 -21.40 4.58
C VAL A 88 5.01 -21.16 6.08
N LEU A 89 6.07 -20.70 6.72
CA LEU A 89 6.06 -20.36 8.15
C LEU A 89 5.05 -19.26 8.46
N VAL A 90 4.98 -18.20 7.64
CA VAL A 90 4.00 -17.12 7.83
C VAL A 90 2.58 -17.66 7.70
N ILE A 91 2.27 -18.49 6.69
CA ILE A 91 0.95 -19.11 6.53
C ILE A 91 0.61 -19.99 7.74
N PHE A 92 1.56 -20.76 8.23
CA PHE A 92 1.39 -21.59 9.42
C PHE A 92 1.10 -20.76 10.67
N VAL A 93 1.89 -19.71 10.93
CA VAL A 93 1.66 -18.79 12.06
C VAL A 93 0.32 -18.08 11.92
N TRP A 94 -0.06 -17.70 10.70
CA TRP A 94 -1.37 -17.07 10.44
C TRP A 94 -2.53 -18.00 10.82
N SER A 95 -2.44 -19.28 10.48
CA SER A 95 -3.49 -20.24 10.82
C SER A 95 -3.66 -20.46 12.33
N LEU A 96 -2.62 -20.22 13.13
CA LEU A 96 -2.65 -20.36 14.59
C LEU A 96 -2.98 -19.04 15.31
N TYR A 97 -2.46 -17.93 14.81
CA TYR A 97 -2.51 -16.61 15.45
C TYR A 97 -2.94 -15.52 14.47
N GLY A 98 -4.10 -15.70 13.81
CA GLY A 98 -4.59 -14.84 12.72
C GLY A 98 -4.55 -13.33 13.04
N THR A 99 -5.09 -12.94 14.20
CA THR A 99 -5.10 -11.53 14.64
C THR A 99 -3.69 -10.94 14.75
N PHE A 100 -2.78 -11.62 15.43
CA PHE A 100 -1.41 -11.16 15.61
C PHE A 100 -0.69 -11.06 14.26
N THR A 101 -0.83 -12.08 13.43
CA THR A 101 -0.17 -12.12 12.12
C THR A 101 -0.70 -11.05 11.17
N LEU A 102 -2.03 -10.82 11.17
CA LEU A 102 -2.62 -9.74 10.38
C LEU A 102 -2.12 -8.37 10.83
N LEU A 103 -2.12 -8.09 12.12
CA LEU A 103 -1.63 -6.81 12.64
C LEU A 103 -0.14 -6.59 12.32
N ALA A 104 0.68 -7.63 12.50
CA ALA A 104 2.10 -7.57 12.13
C ALA A 104 2.28 -7.34 10.62
N PHE A 105 1.49 -8.02 9.78
CA PHE A 105 1.49 -7.82 8.33
C PHE A 105 1.11 -6.38 7.97
N LEU A 106 0.05 -5.82 8.56
CA LEU A 106 -0.38 -4.44 8.30
C LEU A 106 0.69 -3.42 8.71
N LEU A 107 1.40 -3.65 9.81
CA LEU A 107 2.52 -2.79 10.22
C LEU A 107 3.68 -2.85 9.22
N VAL A 108 4.08 -4.05 8.80
CA VAL A 108 5.14 -4.24 7.80
C VAL A 108 4.73 -3.64 6.46
N ALA A 109 3.47 -3.82 6.04
CA ALA A 109 2.93 -3.25 4.81
C ALA A 109 2.92 -1.71 4.86
N SER A 110 2.48 -1.12 5.98
CA SER A 110 2.53 0.34 6.18
C SER A 110 3.95 0.89 6.03
N TYR A 111 4.91 0.24 6.70
CA TYR A 111 6.30 0.64 6.60
C TYR A 111 6.83 0.51 5.16
N HIS A 112 6.54 -0.60 4.50
CA HIS A 112 6.98 -0.88 3.13
C HIS A 112 6.42 0.15 2.13
N PHE A 113 5.11 0.42 2.17
CA PHE A 113 4.47 1.42 1.32
C PHE A 113 5.03 2.82 1.58
N GLY A 114 5.19 3.20 2.85
CA GLY A 114 5.74 4.49 3.18
C GLY A 114 7.19 4.67 2.72
N LEU A 115 8.03 3.66 2.88
CA LEU A 115 9.42 3.67 2.45
C LEU A 115 9.54 3.72 0.92
N GLU A 116 8.91 2.80 0.20
CA GLU A 116 9.04 2.71 -1.26
C GLU A 116 8.43 3.93 -1.96
N ASP A 117 7.27 4.40 -1.51
CA ASP A 117 6.60 5.57 -2.09
C ASP A 117 7.28 6.92 -1.73
N THR A 118 8.28 6.90 -0.87
CA THR A 118 9.02 8.11 -0.46
C THR A 118 10.51 8.06 -0.84
N SER A 119 11.05 6.88 -1.11
CA SER A 119 12.49 6.63 -1.31
C SER A 119 13.14 7.45 -2.44
N PHE A 120 12.36 7.88 -3.43
CA PHE A 120 12.82 8.74 -4.53
C PHE A 120 12.96 10.21 -4.12
N LEU A 121 12.23 10.63 -3.08
CA LEU A 121 12.30 11.99 -2.53
C LEU A 121 13.38 12.10 -1.46
N HIS A 122 13.38 11.16 -0.55
CA HIS A 122 14.21 11.18 0.64
C HIS A 122 14.68 9.76 0.98
N LYS A 123 16.00 9.58 1.06
CA LYS A 123 16.62 8.32 1.52
C LYS A 123 17.23 8.54 2.91
N GLY A 124 16.36 8.84 3.88
CA GLY A 124 16.78 8.99 5.26
C GLY A 124 16.93 7.64 5.97
N ASN A 125 17.97 7.51 6.77
CA ASN A 125 18.23 6.33 7.60
C ASN A 125 18.14 6.64 9.10
N SER A 126 17.69 7.84 9.49
CA SER A 126 17.51 8.16 10.89
C SER A 126 16.35 7.35 11.48
N PHE A 127 16.40 7.09 12.79
CA PHE A 127 15.31 6.41 13.50
C PHE A 127 13.95 7.11 13.30
N LEU A 128 13.95 8.43 13.29
CA LEU A 128 12.76 9.22 13.00
C LEU A 128 12.23 9.00 11.58
N ASP A 129 13.11 8.93 10.57
CA ASP A 129 12.68 8.64 9.20
C ASP A 129 11.97 7.28 9.12
N GLN A 130 12.46 6.25 9.85
CA GLN A 130 11.84 4.92 9.87
C GLN A 130 10.43 4.96 10.47
N ILE A 131 10.25 5.69 11.57
CA ILE A 131 8.92 5.89 12.18
C ILE A 131 7.99 6.63 11.21
N PHE A 132 8.46 7.68 10.55
CA PHE A 132 7.62 8.44 9.63
C PHE A 132 7.32 7.73 8.31
N TYR A 133 8.15 6.77 7.86
CA TYR A 133 7.75 5.85 6.78
C TYR A 133 6.54 5.01 7.20
N LEU A 134 6.56 4.41 8.39
CA LEU A 134 5.42 3.67 8.92
C LEU A 134 4.16 4.54 9.00
N ILE A 135 4.29 5.73 9.58
CA ILE A 135 3.19 6.67 9.79
C ILE A 135 2.59 7.12 8.44
N LYS A 136 3.43 7.51 7.46
CA LYS A 136 2.94 7.90 6.13
C LYS A 136 2.22 6.74 5.42
N GLY A 137 2.84 5.57 5.42
CA GLY A 137 2.28 4.41 4.72
C GLY A 137 1.03 3.83 5.34
N SER A 138 0.75 4.13 6.61
CA SER A 138 -0.47 3.70 7.29
C SER A 138 -1.74 4.31 6.68
N LEU A 139 -1.64 5.38 5.89
CA LEU A 139 -2.77 5.95 5.15
C LEU A 139 -3.50 4.90 4.30
N ILE A 140 -2.77 3.94 3.70
CA ILE A 140 -3.33 2.88 2.85
C ILE A 140 -4.28 1.96 3.65
N ILE A 141 -4.05 1.84 4.96
CA ILE A 141 -4.85 0.99 5.86
C ILE A 141 -5.98 1.80 6.50
N PHE A 142 -5.69 3.02 6.94
CA PHE A 142 -6.68 3.80 7.69
C PHE A 142 -7.66 4.57 6.81
N ALA A 143 -7.32 4.86 5.54
CA ALA A 143 -8.26 5.47 4.62
C ALA A 143 -9.48 4.56 4.32
N PRO A 144 -9.34 3.27 3.96
CA PRO A 144 -10.49 2.39 3.79
C PRO A 144 -11.27 2.17 5.10
N LEU A 145 -10.60 2.09 6.25
CA LEU A 145 -11.28 2.01 7.56
C LEU A 145 -12.10 3.27 7.87
N PHE A 146 -11.66 4.43 7.40
CA PHE A 146 -12.37 5.68 7.62
C PHE A 146 -13.58 5.84 6.68
N PHE A 147 -13.42 5.54 5.38
CA PHE A 147 -14.46 5.77 4.38
C PHE A 147 -15.43 4.60 4.20
N HIS A 148 -14.98 3.37 4.42
CA HIS A 148 -15.72 2.12 4.21
C HIS A 148 -15.54 1.16 5.39
N PHE A 149 -15.90 1.63 6.58
CA PHE A 149 -15.64 0.94 7.84
C PHE A 149 -16.15 -0.50 7.84
N ASP A 150 -17.47 -0.70 7.62
CA ASP A 150 -18.10 -2.02 7.69
C ASP A 150 -17.55 -3.00 6.65
N GLU A 151 -17.30 -2.52 5.43
CA GLU A 151 -16.71 -3.35 4.37
C GLU A 151 -15.27 -3.76 4.72
N THR A 152 -14.50 -2.84 5.28
CA THR A 152 -13.11 -3.10 5.69
C THR A 152 -13.06 -4.07 6.87
N LEU A 153 -13.97 -3.93 7.84
CA LEU A 153 -14.07 -4.89 8.96
C LEU A 153 -14.43 -6.30 8.47
N LYS A 154 -15.34 -6.44 7.51
CA LYS A 154 -15.66 -7.76 6.90
C LYS A 154 -14.43 -8.37 6.22
N ILE A 155 -13.61 -7.57 5.54
CA ILE A 155 -12.36 -8.06 4.97
C ILE A 155 -11.42 -8.54 6.08
N PHE A 156 -11.26 -7.78 7.16
CA PHE A 156 -10.41 -8.15 8.29
C PHE A 156 -10.93 -9.40 9.03
N GLU A 157 -12.24 -9.56 9.17
CA GLU A 157 -12.86 -10.77 9.70
C GLU A 157 -12.51 -11.99 8.83
N THR A 158 -12.62 -11.86 7.51
CA THR A 158 -12.24 -12.91 6.55
C THR A 158 -10.75 -13.26 6.66
N LEU A 159 -9.91 -12.28 7.00
CA LEU A 159 -8.48 -12.43 7.25
C LEU A 159 -8.16 -12.90 8.69
N MET A 160 -9.14 -13.41 9.43
CA MET A 160 -9.00 -14.00 10.76
C MET A 160 -8.69 -13.01 11.89
N LEU A 161 -9.10 -11.75 11.76
CA LEU A 161 -9.08 -10.82 12.88
C LEU A 161 -10.10 -11.28 13.93
N SER A 162 -9.70 -11.30 15.20
CA SER A 162 -10.58 -11.79 16.28
C SER A 162 -11.77 -10.86 16.49
N LYS A 163 -12.93 -11.46 16.87
CA LYS A 163 -14.14 -10.68 17.17
C LYS A 163 -13.91 -9.62 18.26
N ALA A 164 -13.11 -9.94 19.27
CA ALA A 164 -12.77 -8.96 20.32
C ALA A 164 -12.06 -7.73 19.77
N PHE A 165 -11.18 -7.90 18.78
CA PHE A 165 -10.49 -6.77 18.15
C PHE A 165 -11.40 -6.00 17.17
N LEU A 166 -12.30 -6.70 16.47
CA LEU A 166 -13.32 -6.04 15.63
C LEU A 166 -14.23 -5.17 16.50
N THR A 167 -14.75 -5.72 17.61
CA THR A 167 -15.57 -4.95 18.56
C THR A 167 -14.81 -3.77 19.17
N PHE A 168 -13.50 -3.94 19.45
CA PHE A 168 -12.65 -2.80 19.88
C PHE A 168 -12.64 -1.68 18.83
N LEU A 169 -12.45 -1.99 17.53
CA LEU A 169 -12.47 -0.98 16.48
C LEU A 169 -13.86 -0.33 16.31
N GLU A 170 -14.92 -1.09 16.53
CA GLU A 170 -16.30 -0.59 16.51
C GLU A 170 -16.60 0.38 17.65
N ILE A 171 -16.09 0.14 18.85
CA ILE A 171 -16.29 1.01 20.02
C ILE A 171 -15.36 2.23 19.93
N GLU A 172 -14.10 2.03 19.55
CA GLU A 172 -13.04 3.03 19.63
C GLU A 172 -12.76 3.67 18.24
N HIS A 173 -13.81 4.09 17.54
CA HIS A 173 -13.67 4.76 16.23
C HIS A 173 -12.69 5.94 16.21
N TRP A 174 -12.51 6.62 17.33
CA TRP A 174 -11.57 7.74 17.43
C TRP A 174 -10.13 7.32 17.16
N VAL A 175 -9.77 6.06 17.42
CA VAL A 175 -8.43 5.50 17.14
C VAL A 175 -8.15 5.54 15.62
N ILE A 176 -9.15 5.22 14.79
CA ILE A 176 -9.03 5.26 13.32
C ILE A 176 -8.80 6.69 12.86
N ASN A 177 -9.60 7.63 13.39
CA ASN A 177 -9.47 9.06 13.08
C ASN A 177 -8.09 9.59 13.48
N LEU A 178 -7.60 9.21 14.66
CA LEU A 178 -6.26 9.57 15.13
C LEU A 178 -5.18 9.02 14.22
N CYS A 179 -5.25 7.74 13.87
CA CYS A 179 -4.25 7.11 12.99
C CYS A 179 -4.28 7.71 11.57
N LEU A 180 -5.47 8.03 11.05
CA LEU A 180 -5.60 8.75 9.79
C LEU A 180 -4.95 10.14 9.87
N PHE A 181 -5.21 10.88 10.93
CA PHE A 181 -4.59 12.18 11.17
C PHE A 181 -3.06 12.08 11.30
N LEU A 182 -2.57 11.09 12.03
CA LEU A 182 -1.14 10.84 12.13
C LEU A 182 -0.50 10.54 10.77
N SER A 183 -1.20 9.82 9.88
CA SER A 183 -0.67 9.56 8.54
C SER A 183 -0.45 10.85 7.74
N PHE A 184 -1.32 11.87 7.88
CA PHE A 184 -1.10 13.20 7.28
C PHE A 184 0.15 13.89 7.84
N ILE A 185 0.41 13.75 9.13
CA ILE A 185 1.65 14.26 9.75
C ILE A 185 2.88 13.62 9.07
N GLY A 186 2.80 12.34 8.70
CA GLY A 186 3.85 11.67 7.92
C GLY A 186 4.14 12.35 6.58
N TYR A 187 3.12 12.76 5.84
CA TYR A 187 3.29 13.52 4.59
C TYR A 187 3.92 14.89 4.83
N ILE A 188 3.47 15.61 5.86
CA ILE A 188 4.02 16.91 6.26
C ILE A 188 5.49 16.78 6.66
N TYR A 189 5.85 15.74 7.40
CA TYR A 189 7.23 15.48 7.80
C TYR A 189 8.16 15.37 6.59
N PHE A 190 7.80 14.57 5.59
CA PHE A 190 8.63 14.40 4.40
C PHE A 190 8.62 15.64 3.49
N ALA A 191 7.53 16.39 3.44
CA ALA A 191 7.51 17.69 2.78
C ALA A 191 8.50 18.66 3.42
N TYR A 192 8.50 18.75 4.75
CA TYR A 192 9.44 19.58 5.51
C TYR A 192 10.88 19.13 5.33
N LYS A 193 11.17 17.82 5.44
CA LYS A 193 12.52 17.25 5.22
C LYS A 193 13.10 17.59 3.86
N ASN A 194 12.27 17.65 2.83
CA ASN A 194 12.64 18.03 1.46
C ASN A 194 12.53 19.52 1.19
N LYS A 195 12.44 20.36 2.22
CA LYS A 195 12.29 21.83 2.09
C LYS A 195 11.13 22.22 1.17
N PHE A 196 10.07 21.43 1.15
CA PHE A 196 8.89 21.56 0.30
C PHE A 196 9.15 21.52 -1.23
N ASP A 197 10.35 21.17 -1.69
CA ASP A 197 10.69 21.08 -3.11
C ASP A 197 9.81 20.08 -3.90
N ASP A 198 9.32 19.03 -3.22
CA ASP A 198 8.50 17.97 -3.81
C ASP A 198 7.11 17.90 -3.16
N PHE A 199 6.63 19.01 -2.61
CA PHE A 199 5.33 19.08 -1.92
C PHE A 199 4.18 18.65 -2.84
N GLU A 200 4.18 19.08 -4.11
CA GLU A 200 3.16 18.72 -5.09
C GLU A 200 3.05 17.20 -5.27
N VAL A 201 4.17 16.51 -5.33
CA VAL A 201 4.21 15.04 -5.49
C VAL A 201 3.59 14.35 -4.28
N LEU A 202 3.95 14.77 -3.08
CA LEU A 202 3.40 14.22 -1.84
C LEU A 202 1.91 14.53 -1.69
N PHE A 203 1.50 15.75 -2.05
CA PHE A 203 0.10 16.17 -2.00
C PHE A 203 -0.77 15.38 -2.98
N LEU A 204 -0.34 15.23 -4.23
CA LEU A 204 -1.05 14.45 -5.24
C LEU A 204 -1.13 12.96 -4.86
N ASP A 205 -0.09 12.42 -4.23
CA ASP A 205 -0.04 11.07 -3.70
C ASP A 205 -1.14 10.85 -2.65
N MET A 206 -1.16 11.69 -1.64
CA MET A 206 -2.17 11.68 -0.57
C MET A 206 -3.59 11.87 -1.13
N LEU A 207 -3.77 12.88 -1.98
CA LEU A 207 -5.06 13.21 -2.58
C LEU A 207 -5.62 12.04 -3.40
N SER A 208 -4.78 11.39 -4.22
CA SER A 208 -5.20 10.24 -5.04
C SER A 208 -5.67 9.07 -4.17
N ILE A 209 -4.95 8.76 -3.08
CA ILE A 209 -5.34 7.70 -2.14
C ILE A 209 -6.69 8.03 -1.47
N LEU A 210 -6.88 9.28 -1.04
CA LEU A 210 -8.13 9.71 -0.43
C LEU A 210 -9.31 9.66 -1.40
N ILE A 211 -9.14 10.13 -2.64
CA ILE A 211 -10.19 10.07 -3.68
C ILE A 211 -10.55 8.62 -3.98
N LEU A 212 -9.57 7.73 -4.14
CA LEU A 212 -9.83 6.32 -4.37
C LEU A 212 -10.66 5.70 -3.26
N ASN A 213 -10.27 5.91 -2.01
CA ASN A 213 -10.99 5.34 -0.88
C ASN A 213 -12.32 6.03 -0.57
N TYR A 214 -12.53 7.27 -1.02
CA TYR A 214 -13.82 7.94 -0.89
C TYR A 214 -14.86 7.42 -1.89
N ILE A 215 -14.44 7.07 -3.11
CA ILE A 215 -15.34 6.71 -4.22
C ILE A 215 -15.51 5.20 -4.37
N PHE A 216 -14.44 4.42 -4.14
CA PHE A 216 -14.41 3.00 -4.44
C PHE A 216 -14.35 2.15 -3.17
N SER A 217 -14.91 0.93 -3.26
CA SER A 217 -14.76 -0.07 -2.20
C SER A 217 -13.30 -0.36 -1.87
N PRO A 218 -12.99 -0.83 -0.65
CA PRO A 218 -11.60 -1.05 -0.19
C PRO A 218 -10.75 -1.89 -1.15
N ILE A 219 -11.33 -2.94 -1.71
CA ILE A 219 -10.61 -3.85 -2.62
C ILE A 219 -10.26 -3.15 -3.94
N ILE A 220 -11.18 -2.38 -4.52
CA ILE A 220 -10.93 -1.65 -5.76
C ILE A 220 -9.90 -0.54 -5.51
N ALA A 221 -10.08 0.26 -4.45
CA ALA A 221 -9.18 1.34 -4.09
C ALA A 221 -7.75 0.82 -3.88
N PHE A 222 -7.60 -0.28 -3.12
CA PHE A 222 -6.32 -0.93 -2.91
C PHE A 222 -5.72 -1.45 -4.22
N THR A 223 -6.51 -2.13 -5.07
CA THR A 223 -6.04 -2.68 -6.34
C THR A 223 -5.50 -1.58 -7.26
N VAL A 224 -6.23 -0.48 -7.40
CA VAL A 224 -5.81 0.65 -8.24
C VAL A 224 -4.54 1.28 -7.69
N TYR A 225 -4.48 1.57 -6.40
CA TYR A 225 -3.27 2.08 -5.75
C TYR A 225 -2.08 1.14 -5.94
N PHE A 226 -2.25 -0.13 -5.57
CA PHE A 226 -1.16 -1.11 -5.56
C PHE A 226 -0.61 -1.38 -6.96
N CYS A 227 -1.48 -1.59 -7.95
CA CYS A 227 -1.05 -1.92 -9.31
C CYS A 227 -0.49 -0.70 -10.05
N PHE A 228 -1.17 0.45 -10.00
CA PHE A 228 -0.86 1.58 -10.88
C PHE A 228 -0.02 2.68 -10.22
N LEU A 229 0.00 2.78 -8.90
CA LEU A 229 0.88 3.72 -8.22
C LEU A 229 2.11 3.01 -7.65
N HIS A 230 1.92 2.13 -6.69
CA HIS A 230 2.99 1.51 -5.92
C HIS A 230 3.88 0.60 -6.77
N SER A 231 3.31 -0.38 -7.49
CA SER A 231 4.09 -1.34 -8.29
C SER A 231 4.86 -0.67 -9.43
N ILE A 232 4.25 0.33 -10.10
CA ILE A 232 4.94 1.08 -11.16
C ILE A 232 6.11 1.89 -10.57
N ARG A 233 5.93 2.53 -9.42
CA ARG A 233 7.01 3.23 -8.72
C ARG A 233 8.16 2.31 -8.37
N HIS A 234 7.84 1.13 -7.84
CA HIS A 234 8.86 0.14 -7.52
C HIS A 234 9.67 -0.27 -8.75
N ILE A 235 9.01 -0.50 -9.90
CA ILE A 235 9.68 -0.80 -11.17
C ILE A 235 10.58 0.35 -11.61
N ILE A 236 10.13 1.60 -11.50
CA ILE A 236 10.92 2.79 -11.87
C ILE A 236 12.13 2.99 -10.95
N SER A 237 12.07 2.54 -9.69
CA SER A 237 13.12 2.73 -8.67
C SER A 237 14.33 1.80 -8.84
N LEU A 238 14.23 0.76 -9.68
CA LEU A 238 15.25 -0.26 -9.92
C LEU A 238 16.23 0.15 -11.00
#